data_9d6f9c3906ab2342dc772c2e6faed21a
#
_entry.id   9d6f9c3906ab2342dc772c2e6faed21a
#
_cell.length_a   1.000
_cell.length_b   1.000
_cell.length_c   1.000
_cell.angle_alpha   90.00
_cell.angle_beta   90.00
_cell.angle_gamma   90.00
#
_symmetry.space_group_name_H-M   'P 1'
#
loop_
_entity.id
_entity.type
_entity.pdbx_description
1 polymer ?
#
loop_
_entity_poly.entity_id
_entity_poly.type
_entity_poly.pdbx_seq_one_letter_code
_entity_poly.pdbx_strand_id
1 'polypeptide(L)'
;MFDIKSFYEADSVEDAIAALTADPQSQVISGGTDVLIRVREGKDAGRGLVSIHNIPELKGVSLEEDGTIIIRPATSFSHITNDPIIKRHLNMLGEAVDQVGGPQVRNTATIGGNIC
;
A
#
# COMPACT_ATOMS: atom_id res chain seq x y z
N MET A 1 17.96 -8.73 -10.54
CA MET A 1 18.46 -8.52 -9.16
C MET A 1 17.99 -7.17 -8.65
N PHE A 2 17.73 -7.07 -7.36
CA PHE A 2 17.28 -5.82 -6.74
C PHE A 2 18.48 -5.10 -6.12
N ASP A 3 18.73 -3.86 -6.56
CA ASP A 3 19.76 -3.00 -6.00
C ASP A 3 19.10 -2.05 -5.00
N ILE A 4 19.17 -2.40 -3.72
CA ILE A 4 18.53 -1.68 -2.62
C ILE A 4 19.59 -1.32 -1.59
N LYS A 5 19.70 -0.03 -1.25
CA LYS A 5 20.63 0.46 -0.24
C LYS A 5 20.30 -0.06 1.17
N SER A 6 19.02 -0.03 1.52
CA SER A 6 18.51 -0.46 2.83
C SER A 6 17.01 -0.72 2.76
N PHE A 7 16.52 -1.49 3.72
CA PHE A 7 15.08 -1.73 3.89
C PHE A 7 14.73 -1.55 5.36
N TYR A 8 13.78 -0.69 5.63
CA TYR A 8 13.30 -0.42 6.99
C TYR A 8 11.79 -0.62 7.05
N GLU A 9 11.34 -1.46 7.95
CA GLU A 9 9.92 -1.70 8.16
C GLU A 9 9.43 -0.83 9.32
N ALA A 10 8.63 0.19 9.00
CA ALA A 10 8.12 1.12 10.00
C ALA A 10 6.95 0.52 10.79
N ASP A 11 6.90 0.81 12.09
CA ASP A 11 5.85 0.33 12.99
C ASP A 11 4.67 1.29 13.10
N SER A 12 4.90 2.57 12.77
CA SER A 12 3.91 3.63 12.90
C SER A 12 4.16 4.70 11.84
N VAL A 13 3.18 5.59 11.66
CA VAL A 13 3.34 6.75 10.76
C VAL A 13 4.50 7.63 11.23
N GLU A 14 4.62 7.88 12.53
CA GLU A 14 5.70 8.70 13.09
C GLU A 14 7.06 8.07 12.81
N ASP A 15 7.17 6.75 12.98
CA ASP A 15 8.39 5.99 12.69
C ASP A 15 8.77 6.08 11.21
N ALA A 16 7.78 5.96 10.32
CA ALA A 16 8.00 6.10 8.88
C ALA A 16 8.50 7.49 8.51
N ILE A 17 7.90 8.54 9.09
CA ILE A 17 8.32 9.93 8.86
C ILE A 17 9.76 10.14 9.33
N ALA A 18 10.11 9.61 10.50
CA ALA A 18 11.47 9.71 11.03
C ALA A 18 12.48 9.04 10.08
N ALA A 19 12.16 7.85 9.58
CA ALA A 19 13.03 7.13 8.65
C ALA A 19 13.21 7.87 7.32
N LEU A 20 12.12 8.43 6.77
CA LEU A 20 12.17 9.20 5.53
C LEU A 20 12.93 10.52 5.70
N THR A 21 12.81 11.15 6.86
CA THR A 21 13.55 12.38 7.18
C THR A 21 15.05 12.12 7.33
N ALA A 22 15.41 10.96 7.90
CA ALA A 22 16.81 10.57 8.06
C ALA A 22 17.51 10.29 6.72
N ASP A 23 16.77 9.83 5.72
CA ASP A 23 17.29 9.58 4.36
C ASP A 23 16.30 10.11 3.32
N PRO A 24 16.45 11.38 2.88
CA PRO A 24 15.54 11.98 1.90
C PRO A 24 15.53 11.31 0.53
N GLN A 25 16.54 10.47 0.23
CA GLN A 25 16.58 9.72 -1.02
C GLN A 25 15.82 8.39 -0.93
N SER A 26 15.38 8.00 0.26
CA SER A 26 14.62 6.77 0.43
C SER A 26 13.21 6.89 -0.17
N GLN A 27 12.64 5.74 -0.51
CA GLN A 27 11.31 5.65 -1.12
C GLN A 27 10.37 4.83 -0.25
N VAL A 28 9.12 5.26 -0.18
CA VAL A 28 8.07 4.51 0.49
C VAL A 28 7.70 3.27 -0.35
N ILE A 29 7.54 2.15 0.32
CA ILE A 29 7.04 0.92 -0.28
C ILE A 29 5.91 0.35 0.58
N SER A 30 4.88 -0.15 -0.06
CA SER A 30 3.80 -0.89 0.60
C SER A 30 3.75 -2.32 0.06
N GLY A 31 2.88 -2.63 -0.89
CA GLY A 31 2.83 -3.97 -1.50
C GLY A 31 4.03 -4.31 -2.37
N GLY A 32 4.69 -3.30 -2.92
CA GLY A 32 5.91 -3.48 -3.71
C GLY A 32 5.69 -3.96 -5.14
N THR A 33 4.46 -4.11 -5.59
CA THR A 33 4.15 -4.68 -6.90
C THR A 33 4.66 -3.82 -8.07
N ASP A 34 4.77 -2.50 -7.88
CA ASP A 34 5.35 -1.60 -8.87
C ASP A 34 6.78 -1.16 -8.50
N VAL A 35 7.01 -0.83 -7.23
CA VAL A 35 8.32 -0.34 -6.76
C VAL A 35 9.42 -1.36 -7.00
N LEU A 36 9.19 -2.63 -6.69
CA LEU A 36 10.18 -3.67 -6.87
C LEU A 36 10.49 -3.92 -8.35
N ILE A 37 9.51 -3.79 -9.23
CA ILE A 37 9.74 -3.87 -10.68
C ILE A 37 10.64 -2.73 -11.13
N ARG A 38 10.41 -1.50 -10.67
CA ARG A 38 11.24 -0.35 -11.00
C ARG A 38 12.68 -0.51 -10.51
N VAL A 39 12.85 -1.04 -9.31
CA VAL A 39 14.18 -1.35 -8.76
C VAL A 39 14.89 -2.38 -9.63
N ARG A 40 14.20 -3.45 -9.99
CA ARG A 40 14.76 -4.51 -10.85
C ARG A 40 15.18 -3.97 -12.22
N GLU A 41 14.40 -3.03 -12.76
CA GLU A 41 14.70 -2.38 -14.04
C GLU A 41 15.77 -1.27 -13.93
N GLY A 42 16.23 -0.98 -12.73
CA GLY A 42 17.27 0.03 -12.48
C GLY A 42 16.78 1.46 -12.32
N LYS A 43 15.47 1.70 -12.44
CA LYS A 43 14.91 3.07 -12.37
C LYS A 43 15.02 3.69 -10.98
N ASP A 44 14.83 2.88 -9.93
CA ASP A 44 14.91 3.31 -8.54
C ASP A 44 16.01 2.56 -7.79
N ALA A 45 16.99 2.04 -8.50
CA ALA A 45 18.08 1.27 -7.91
C ALA A 45 18.96 2.15 -6.99
N GLY A 46 19.52 1.53 -5.95
CA GLY A 46 20.42 2.18 -5.02
C GLY A 46 19.75 3.01 -3.94
N ARG A 47 18.43 3.06 -3.89
CA ARG A 47 17.68 3.79 -2.85
C ARG A 47 17.39 2.92 -1.65
N GLY A 48 17.26 3.56 -0.47
CA GLY A 48 16.66 2.92 0.69
C GLY A 48 15.15 2.81 0.52
N LEU A 49 14.56 1.79 1.10
CA LEU A 49 13.11 1.60 1.11
C LEU A 49 12.58 1.67 2.54
N VAL A 50 11.52 2.43 2.73
CA VAL A 50 10.79 2.51 4.00
C VAL A 50 9.43 1.86 3.78
N SER A 51 9.21 0.71 4.41
CA SER A 51 7.96 -0.02 4.30
C SER A 51 6.92 0.55 5.25
N ILE A 52 5.75 0.87 4.71
CA ILE A 52 4.56 1.24 5.48
C ILE A 52 3.51 0.13 5.47
N HIS A 53 3.86 -1.02 4.90
CA HIS A 53 2.92 -2.09 4.61
C HIS A 53 2.27 -2.70 5.86
N ASN A 54 2.97 -2.72 6.98
CA ASN A 54 2.50 -3.34 8.22
C ASN A 54 2.12 -2.33 9.31
N ILE A 55 1.88 -1.07 8.95
CA ILE A 55 1.41 -0.06 9.90
C ILE A 55 -0.11 -0.22 10.09
N PRO A 56 -0.59 -0.66 11.27
CA PRO A 56 -2.01 -0.96 11.48
C PRO A 56 -2.93 0.23 11.23
N GLU A 57 -2.52 1.43 11.61
CA GLU A 57 -3.32 2.65 11.46
C GLU A 57 -3.55 3.06 10.00
N LEU A 58 -2.81 2.47 9.06
CA LEU A 58 -2.96 2.72 7.63
C LEU A 58 -3.80 1.67 6.92
N LYS A 59 -4.40 0.74 7.66
CA LYS A 59 -5.18 -0.37 7.09
C LYS A 59 -6.63 -0.31 7.55
N GLY A 60 -7.52 -0.75 6.65
CA GLY A 60 -8.90 -0.98 6.98
C GLY A 60 -9.87 -0.08 6.25
N VAL A 61 -11.14 -0.44 6.38
CA VAL A 61 -12.28 0.29 5.82
C VAL A 61 -13.22 0.59 6.98
N SER A 62 -13.70 1.82 7.04
CA SER A 62 -14.67 2.21 8.07
C SER A 62 -15.79 3.06 7.48
N LEU A 63 -16.96 3.01 8.12
CA LEU A 63 -18.13 3.81 7.78
C LEU A 63 -18.37 4.78 8.93
N GLU A 64 -18.33 6.08 8.63
CA GLU A 64 -18.59 7.13 9.60
C GLU A 64 -20.09 7.36 9.80
N GLU A 65 -20.45 8.08 10.87
CA GLU A 65 -21.86 8.34 11.20
C GLU A 65 -22.60 9.15 10.12
N ASP A 66 -21.87 10.02 9.41
CA ASP A 66 -22.43 10.85 8.33
C ASP A 66 -22.53 10.12 6.99
N GLY A 67 -22.16 8.84 6.94
CA GLY A 67 -22.16 8.05 5.71
C GLY A 67 -20.86 8.06 4.95
N THR A 68 -19.84 8.78 5.42
CA THR A 68 -18.52 8.79 4.78
C THR A 68 -17.83 7.43 4.94
N ILE A 69 -17.29 6.90 3.84
CA ILE A 69 -16.50 5.68 3.86
C ILE A 69 -15.03 6.06 3.81
N ILE A 70 -14.26 5.56 4.78
CA ILE A 70 -12.82 5.77 4.83
C ILE A 70 -12.12 4.47 4.44
N ILE A 71 -11.29 4.54 3.40
CA ILE A 71 -10.44 3.42 2.98
C ILE A 71 -8.99 3.87 3.19
N ARG A 72 -8.30 3.18 4.10
CA ARG A 72 -6.93 3.56 4.45
C ARG A 72 -5.94 3.05 3.40
N PRO A 73 -4.82 3.76 3.19
CA PRO A 73 -3.96 3.57 2.02
C PRO A 73 -3.25 2.22 1.93
N ALA A 74 -2.92 1.59 3.05
CA ALA A 74 -2.26 0.28 3.05
C ALA A 74 -3.25 -0.89 3.05
N THR A 75 -4.53 -0.62 2.75
CA THR A 75 -5.56 -1.66 2.63
C THR A 75 -5.34 -2.42 1.32
N SER A 76 -5.25 -3.75 1.40
CA SER A 76 -5.06 -4.58 0.23
C SER A 76 -6.30 -4.63 -0.66
N PHE A 77 -6.12 -4.90 -1.93
CA PHE A 77 -7.24 -5.10 -2.86
C PHE A 77 -8.12 -6.28 -2.44
N SER A 78 -7.53 -7.35 -1.95
CA SER A 78 -8.30 -8.49 -1.43
C SER A 78 -9.18 -8.11 -0.25
N HIS A 79 -8.69 -7.26 0.65
CA HIS A 79 -9.50 -6.73 1.75
C HIS A 79 -10.69 -5.94 1.20
N ILE A 80 -10.45 -5.04 0.25
CA ILE A 80 -11.50 -4.19 -0.34
C ILE A 80 -12.59 -5.04 -0.99
N THR A 81 -12.20 -6.02 -1.80
CA THR A 81 -13.13 -6.91 -2.49
C THR A 81 -14.04 -7.65 -1.51
N ASN A 82 -13.53 -8.04 -0.37
CA ASN A 82 -14.24 -8.87 0.61
C ASN A 82 -14.87 -8.10 1.77
N ASP A 83 -14.67 -6.79 1.84
CA ASP A 83 -15.15 -5.98 2.95
C ASP A 83 -16.68 -5.77 2.88
N PRO A 84 -17.43 -6.02 3.97
CA PRO A 84 -18.88 -5.85 3.97
C PRO A 84 -19.36 -4.43 3.66
N ILE A 85 -18.60 -3.40 4.10
CA ILE A 85 -18.94 -2.00 3.85
C ILE A 85 -18.84 -1.71 2.36
N ILE A 86 -17.77 -2.18 1.71
CA ILE A 86 -17.56 -2.01 0.27
C ILE A 86 -18.64 -2.76 -0.52
N LYS A 87 -18.95 -3.99 -0.16
CA LYS A 87 -19.98 -4.79 -0.83
C LYS A 87 -21.35 -4.13 -0.76
N ARG A 88 -21.67 -3.52 0.37
CA ARG A 88 -22.96 -2.89 0.59
C ARG A 88 -23.09 -1.52 -0.06
N HIS A 89 -22.04 -0.69 -0.01
CA HIS A 89 -22.12 0.73 -0.38
C HIS A 89 -21.33 1.10 -1.63
N LEU A 90 -20.29 0.35 -1.97
CA LEU A 90 -19.39 0.63 -3.08
C LEU A 90 -19.06 -0.64 -3.87
N ASN A 91 -20.06 -1.44 -4.20
CA ASN A 91 -19.84 -2.71 -4.89
C ASN A 91 -19.05 -2.56 -6.20
N MET A 92 -19.23 -1.44 -6.90
CA MET A 92 -18.50 -1.15 -8.13
C MET A 92 -16.97 -1.06 -7.89
N LEU A 93 -16.56 -0.48 -6.76
CA LEU A 93 -15.14 -0.45 -6.39
C LEU A 93 -14.60 -1.86 -6.15
N GLY A 94 -15.34 -2.69 -5.42
CA GLY A 94 -14.96 -4.08 -5.18
C GLY A 94 -14.78 -4.87 -6.48
N GLU A 95 -15.68 -4.69 -7.42
CA GLU A 95 -15.59 -5.31 -8.74
C GLU A 95 -14.37 -4.81 -9.52
N ALA A 96 -14.08 -3.49 -9.46
CA ALA A 96 -12.95 -2.88 -10.15
C ALA A 96 -11.62 -3.42 -9.63
N VAL A 97 -11.43 -3.45 -8.31
CA VAL A 97 -10.17 -3.94 -7.72
C VAL A 97 -9.98 -5.44 -7.94
N ASP A 98 -11.07 -6.19 -8.06
CA ASP A 98 -11.03 -7.62 -8.33
C ASP A 98 -10.52 -7.96 -9.74
N GLN A 99 -10.49 -6.97 -10.62
CA GLN A 99 -9.94 -7.12 -11.98
C GLN A 99 -8.42 -6.86 -12.04
N VAL A 100 -7.81 -6.40 -10.97
CA VAL A 100 -6.38 -6.08 -10.98
C VAL A 100 -5.55 -7.35 -10.77
N GLY A 101 -4.76 -7.72 -11.78
CA GLY A 101 -3.83 -8.85 -11.71
C GLY A 101 -4.49 -10.16 -11.28
N GLY A 102 -3.72 -11.02 -10.63
CA GLY A 102 -4.18 -12.27 -10.04
C GLY A 102 -4.39 -12.16 -8.53
N PRO A 103 -4.88 -13.24 -7.88
CA PRO A 103 -5.11 -13.24 -6.44
C PRO A 103 -3.87 -12.89 -5.62
N GLN A 104 -2.69 -13.30 -6.06
CA GLN A 104 -1.43 -13.02 -5.38
C GLN A 104 -1.11 -11.53 -5.37
N VAL A 105 -1.31 -10.85 -6.51
CA VAL A 105 -1.12 -9.40 -6.61
C VAL A 105 -2.14 -8.67 -5.75
N ARG A 106 -3.41 -9.06 -5.80
CA ARG A 106 -4.47 -8.42 -5.01
C ARG A 106 -4.28 -8.58 -3.51
N ASN A 107 -3.67 -9.68 -3.05
CA ASN A 107 -3.38 -9.88 -1.63
C ASN A 107 -2.29 -8.93 -1.12
N THR A 108 -1.40 -8.50 -1.99
CA THR A 108 -0.23 -7.67 -1.64
C THR A 108 -0.43 -6.20 -2.04
N ALA A 109 -0.98 -5.95 -3.23
CA ALA A 109 -1.21 -4.59 -3.72
C ALA A 109 -2.20 -3.84 -2.82
N THR A 110 -1.96 -2.54 -2.64
CA THR A 110 -2.76 -1.67 -1.80
C THR A 110 -3.41 -0.57 -2.62
N ILE A 111 -4.53 -0.01 -2.12
CA ILE A 111 -5.23 1.07 -2.82
C ILE A 111 -4.35 2.31 -2.92
N GLY A 112 -3.63 2.66 -1.85
CA GLY A 112 -2.71 3.80 -1.87
C GLY A 112 -1.57 3.61 -2.85
N GLY A 113 -0.98 2.40 -2.89
CA GLY A 113 0.09 2.08 -3.82
C GLY A 113 -0.35 2.17 -5.28
N ASN A 114 -1.57 1.75 -5.58
CA ASN A 114 -2.12 1.80 -6.93
C ASN A 114 -2.41 3.24 -7.39
N ILE A 115 -2.98 4.07 -6.51
CA ILE A 115 -3.35 5.44 -6.83
C ILE A 115 -2.12 6.34 -6.94
N CYS A 116 -1.14 6.16 -6.08
CA CYS A 116 0.09 6.95 -6.06
C CYS A 116 1.13 6.36 -6.99
#